data_b2febdd3b32e6fdf7250c0bb23778d01
#
_entry.id   b2febdd3b32e6fdf7250c0bb23778d01
#
_cell.length_a   1.000
_cell.length_b   1.000
_cell.length_c   1.000
_cell.angle_alpha   90.00
_cell.angle_beta   90.00
_cell.angle_gamma   90.00
#
_symmetry.space_group_name_H-M   'P 1'
#
loop_
_entity.id
_entity.type
_entity.pdbx_description
1 polymer ?
#
loop_
_entity_poly.entity_id
_entity_poly.type
_entity_poly.pdbx_seq_one_letter_code
_entity_poly.pdbx_strand_id
1 'polypeptide(L)'
;MSLLEEALLLQRAAHDLMYLGMDGSPIYSDDLSRRNSEVYRLTTTLYNLGTWGTTVEEQANVCLALLKGYSASFIDHGEKLQHVQEVLKRCWDTLDTLPSSLLKLRLLTACYGEVFDEPLADEGRSIIASWSVASLTAEQQEAVDEFQNVVDNPYPWEEME
;
A
#
# COMPACT_ATOMS: atom_id res chain seq x y z
N MET A 1 -15.06 4.50 -15.42
CA MET A 1 -14.63 4.18 -14.05
C MET A 1 -14.10 5.45 -13.38
N SER A 2 -14.52 5.71 -12.15
CA SER A 2 -14.06 6.88 -11.41
C SER A 2 -12.61 6.72 -10.98
N LEU A 3 -11.97 7.83 -10.60
CA LEU A 3 -10.60 7.81 -10.07
C LEU A 3 -10.50 6.92 -8.82
N LEU A 4 -11.46 7.04 -7.91
CA LEU A 4 -11.50 6.22 -6.70
C LEU A 4 -11.64 4.73 -7.04
N GLU A 5 -12.52 4.39 -7.98
CA GLU A 5 -12.70 3.00 -8.40
C GLU A 5 -11.41 2.43 -8.99
N GLU A 6 -10.70 3.21 -9.80
CA GLU A 6 -9.41 2.78 -10.36
C GLU A 6 -8.36 2.59 -9.28
N ALA A 7 -8.31 3.50 -8.30
CA ALA A 7 -7.41 3.38 -7.17
C ALA A 7 -7.70 2.12 -6.34
N LEU A 8 -8.97 1.85 -6.06
CA LEU A 8 -9.37 0.66 -5.29
C LEU A 8 -9.08 -0.63 -6.06
N LEU A 9 -9.29 -0.62 -7.38
CA LEU A 9 -8.98 -1.77 -8.22
C LEU A 9 -7.48 -2.09 -8.19
N LEU A 10 -6.63 -1.07 -8.30
CA LEU A 10 -5.19 -1.25 -8.21
C LEU A 10 -4.75 -1.76 -6.84
N GLN A 11 -5.32 -1.20 -5.77
CA GLN A 11 -5.01 -1.66 -4.41
C GLN A 11 -5.30 -3.15 -4.26
N ARG A 12 -6.44 -3.61 -4.77
CA ARG A 12 -6.82 -5.02 -4.72
C ARG A 12 -5.89 -5.88 -5.55
N ALA A 13 -5.61 -5.48 -6.79
CA ALA A 13 -4.73 -6.25 -7.67
C ALA A 13 -3.32 -6.36 -7.10
N ALA A 14 -2.79 -5.26 -6.53
CA ALA A 14 -1.47 -5.26 -5.91
C ALA A 14 -1.43 -6.16 -4.68
N HIS A 15 -2.48 -6.10 -3.84
CA HIS A 15 -2.60 -6.96 -2.66
C HIS A 15 -2.60 -8.43 -3.06
N ASP A 16 -3.41 -8.79 -4.05
CA ASP A 16 -3.51 -10.18 -4.51
C ASP A 16 -2.19 -10.70 -5.08
N LEU A 17 -1.43 -9.83 -5.74
CA LEU A 17 -0.10 -10.18 -6.24
C LEU A 17 0.91 -10.38 -5.10
N MET A 18 0.94 -9.46 -4.14
CA MET A 18 1.86 -9.51 -3.00
C MET A 18 1.68 -10.76 -2.15
N TYR A 19 0.44 -11.17 -1.95
CA TYR A 19 0.10 -12.31 -1.06
C TYR A 19 -0.21 -13.59 -1.84
N LEU A 20 0.14 -13.63 -3.14
CA LEU A 20 -0.04 -14.83 -3.95
C LEU A 20 0.74 -16.00 -3.36
N GLY A 21 0.05 -17.10 -3.10
CA GLY A 21 0.66 -18.32 -2.55
C GLY A 21 0.82 -18.32 -1.03
N MET A 22 0.46 -17.25 -0.34
CA MET A 22 0.58 -17.18 1.13
C MET A 22 -0.37 -18.13 1.85
N ASP A 23 -1.43 -18.58 1.18
CA ASP A 23 -2.36 -19.58 1.71
C ASP A 23 -1.89 -21.02 1.49
N GLY A 24 -0.69 -21.22 0.96
CA GLY A 24 -0.14 -22.54 0.65
C GLY A 24 -0.51 -23.05 -0.73
N SER A 25 -1.29 -22.30 -1.51
CA SER A 25 -1.63 -22.68 -2.88
C SER A 25 -0.39 -22.63 -3.79
N PRO A 26 -0.30 -23.51 -4.80
CA PRO A 26 0.81 -23.45 -5.73
C PRO A 26 0.76 -22.19 -6.59
N ILE A 27 1.93 -21.62 -6.89
CA ILE A 27 2.04 -20.45 -7.75
C ILE A 27 2.47 -20.92 -9.14
N TYR A 28 1.63 -20.64 -10.13
CA TYR A 28 1.93 -20.97 -11.53
C TYR A 28 2.57 -19.77 -12.20
N SER A 29 3.66 -20.01 -12.95
CA SER A 29 4.43 -18.93 -13.58
C SER A 29 3.60 -18.06 -14.53
N ASP A 30 2.67 -18.65 -15.26
CA ASP A 30 1.79 -17.91 -16.18
C ASP A 30 0.84 -16.98 -15.41
N ASP A 31 0.29 -17.45 -14.29
CA ASP A 31 -0.60 -16.66 -13.45
C ASP A 31 0.17 -15.52 -12.78
N LEU A 32 1.35 -15.82 -12.27
CA LEU A 32 2.21 -14.80 -11.64
C LEU A 32 2.57 -13.71 -12.65
N SER A 33 2.99 -14.10 -13.85
CA SER A 33 3.36 -13.16 -14.91
C SER A 33 2.19 -12.29 -15.33
N ARG A 34 1.02 -12.88 -15.48
CA ARG A 34 -0.21 -12.16 -15.86
C ARG A 34 -0.60 -11.15 -14.78
N ARG A 35 -0.57 -11.53 -13.52
CA ARG A 35 -0.91 -10.64 -12.40
C ARG A 35 0.11 -9.51 -12.27
N ASN A 36 1.38 -9.82 -12.43
CA ASN A 36 2.45 -8.82 -12.39
C ASN A 36 2.29 -7.78 -13.49
N SER A 37 2.01 -8.22 -14.71
CA SER A 37 1.77 -7.33 -15.86
C SER A 37 0.54 -6.47 -15.66
N GLU A 38 -0.52 -7.04 -15.10
CA GLU A 38 -1.76 -6.32 -14.82
C GLU A 38 -1.56 -5.22 -13.77
N VAL A 39 -0.84 -5.52 -12.68
CA VAL A 39 -0.52 -4.53 -11.66
C VAL A 39 0.31 -3.41 -12.25
N TYR A 40 1.31 -3.74 -13.05
CA TYR A 40 2.14 -2.74 -13.73
C TYR A 40 1.28 -1.84 -14.63
N ARG A 41 0.40 -2.43 -15.42
CA ARG A 41 -0.50 -1.70 -16.32
C ARG A 41 -1.41 -0.76 -15.55
N LEU A 42 -2.04 -1.25 -14.50
CA LEU A 42 -2.94 -0.43 -13.66
C LEU A 42 -2.19 0.71 -12.98
N THR A 43 -0.99 0.44 -12.48
CA THR A 43 -0.15 1.45 -11.82
C THR A 43 0.23 2.56 -12.80
N THR A 44 0.70 2.18 -13.98
CA THR A 44 1.09 3.13 -15.04
C THR A 44 -0.11 3.95 -15.50
N THR A 45 -1.24 3.32 -15.69
CA THR A 45 -2.47 4.00 -16.11
C THR A 45 -2.89 5.04 -15.07
N LEU A 46 -2.91 4.65 -13.80
CA LEU A 46 -3.31 5.57 -12.73
C LEU A 46 -2.33 6.75 -12.60
N TYR A 47 -1.04 6.47 -12.63
CA TYR A 47 -0.01 7.53 -12.58
C TYR A 47 -0.16 8.51 -13.75
N ASN A 48 -0.38 7.98 -14.95
CA ASN A 48 -0.45 8.80 -16.17
C ASN A 48 -1.73 9.62 -16.28
N LEU A 49 -2.75 9.36 -15.47
CA LEU A 49 -3.93 10.22 -15.42
C LEU A 49 -3.58 11.64 -14.97
N GLY A 50 -2.49 11.79 -14.20
CA GLY A 50 -2.01 13.10 -13.78
C GLY A 50 -2.90 13.80 -12.76
N THR A 51 -3.90 13.12 -12.21
CA THR A 51 -4.79 13.67 -11.19
C THR A 51 -4.69 12.83 -9.91
N TRP A 52 -4.73 13.52 -8.78
CA TRP A 52 -4.56 12.90 -7.45
C TRP A 52 -5.85 12.94 -6.64
N GLY A 53 -6.93 13.45 -7.24
CA GLY A 53 -8.23 13.57 -6.59
C GLY A 53 -8.48 14.95 -6.00
N THR A 54 -9.73 15.21 -5.62
CA THR A 54 -10.17 16.50 -5.09
C THR A 54 -10.39 16.48 -3.58
N THR A 55 -10.69 15.31 -3.01
CA THR A 55 -10.85 15.16 -1.55
C THR A 55 -9.60 14.51 -0.97
N VAL A 56 -9.38 14.72 0.33
CA VAL A 56 -8.28 14.06 1.06
C VAL A 56 -8.40 12.54 0.95
N GLU A 57 -9.62 12.01 1.04
CA GLU A 57 -9.85 10.58 0.93
C GLU A 57 -9.45 10.03 -0.44
N GLU A 58 -9.83 10.72 -1.52
CA GLU A 58 -9.41 10.32 -2.87
C GLU A 58 -7.90 10.38 -3.01
N GLN A 59 -7.28 11.46 -2.54
CA GLN A 59 -5.83 11.64 -2.60
C GLN A 59 -5.11 10.52 -1.85
N ALA A 60 -5.59 10.17 -0.67
CA ALA A 60 -5.02 9.08 0.14
C ALA A 60 -5.13 7.73 -0.59
N ASN A 61 -6.27 7.46 -1.20
CA ASN A 61 -6.47 6.21 -1.94
C ASN A 61 -5.60 6.13 -3.19
N VAL A 62 -5.42 7.23 -3.91
CA VAL A 62 -4.54 7.27 -5.09
C VAL A 62 -3.08 7.05 -4.66
N CYS A 63 -2.62 7.73 -3.63
CA CYS A 63 -1.27 7.55 -3.10
C CYS A 63 -1.04 6.11 -2.64
N LEU A 64 -1.98 5.55 -1.89
CA LEU A 64 -1.90 4.17 -1.41
C LEU A 64 -1.84 3.18 -2.58
N ALA A 65 -2.70 3.38 -3.59
CA ALA A 65 -2.72 2.52 -4.77
C ALA A 65 -1.38 2.54 -5.52
N LEU A 66 -0.82 3.73 -5.72
CA LEU A 66 0.45 3.86 -6.43
C LEU A 66 1.61 3.26 -5.66
N LEU A 67 1.69 3.49 -4.35
CA LEU A 67 2.74 2.88 -3.53
C LEU A 67 2.65 1.36 -3.56
N LYS A 68 1.44 0.81 -3.40
CA LYS A 68 1.24 -0.63 -3.46
C LYS A 68 1.54 -1.20 -4.85
N GLY A 69 1.13 -0.50 -5.89
CA GLY A 69 1.37 -0.94 -7.26
C GLY A 69 2.86 -1.02 -7.58
N TYR A 70 3.60 0.03 -7.26
CA TYR A 70 5.06 0.05 -7.48
C TYR A 70 5.78 -0.98 -6.61
N SER A 71 5.31 -1.19 -5.38
CA SER A 71 5.92 -2.18 -4.47
C SER A 71 5.66 -3.62 -4.90
N ALA A 72 4.46 -3.92 -5.40
CA ALA A 72 4.06 -5.27 -5.75
C ALA A 72 4.59 -5.75 -7.09
N SER A 73 4.67 -4.86 -8.10
CA SER A 73 5.11 -5.23 -9.43
C SER A 73 6.63 -5.37 -9.50
N PHE A 74 7.11 -6.40 -10.21
CA PHE A 74 8.54 -6.62 -10.45
C PHE A 74 9.06 -5.81 -11.64
N ILE A 75 8.16 -5.21 -12.44
CA ILE A 75 8.54 -4.48 -13.66
C ILE A 75 9.04 -3.09 -13.30
N ASP A 76 10.23 -2.75 -13.80
CA ASP A 76 10.81 -1.42 -13.62
C ASP A 76 11.59 -1.06 -14.87
N HIS A 77 11.19 0.01 -15.55
CA HIS A 77 11.86 0.52 -16.74
C HIS A 77 12.72 1.74 -16.44
N GLY A 78 13.12 1.91 -15.18
CA GLY A 78 13.98 3.00 -14.73
C GLY A 78 13.24 4.18 -14.10
N GLU A 79 11.91 4.21 -14.16
CA GLU A 79 11.08 5.30 -13.63
C GLU A 79 10.59 5.09 -12.22
N LYS A 80 10.65 3.86 -11.71
CA LYS A 80 9.99 3.48 -10.44
C LYS A 80 10.43 4.33 -9.26
N LEU A 81 11.73 4.49 -9.06
CA LEU A 81 12.25 5.23 -7.92
C LEU A 81 11.77 6.68 -7.93
N GLN A 82 11.83 7.33 -9.08
CA GLN A 82 11.40 8.72 -9.22
C GLN A 82 9.91 8.86 -8.95
N HIS A 83 9.09 7.96 -9.49
CA HIS A 83 7.64 7.98 -9.28
C HIS A 83 7.28 7.75 -7.81
N VAL A 84 7.94 6.79 -7.16
CA VAL A 84 7.72 6.52 -5.74
C VAL A 84 8.06 7.74 -4.89
N GLN A 85 9.17 8.42 -5.18
CA GLN A 85 9.56 9.63 -4.46
C GLN A 85 8.53 10.75 -4.63
N GLU A 86 7.98 10.91 -5.83
CA GLU A 86 6.93 11.89 -6.09
C GLU A 86 5.64 11.56 -5.33
N VAL A 87 5.25 10.29 -5.31
CA VAL A 87 4.07 9.85 -4.55
C VAL A 87 4.27 10.10 -3.06
N LEU A 88 5.46 9.78 -2.52
CA LEU A 88 5.76 10.02 -1.11
C LEU A 88 5.63 11.49 -0.72
N LYS A 89 6.06 12.40 -1.58
CA LYS A 89 5.90 13.84 -1.31
C LYS A 89 4.44 14.23 -1.13
N ARG A 90 3.57 13.65 -1.94
CA ARG A 90 2.12 13.87 -1.82
C ARG A 90 1.54 13.21 -0.58
N CYS A 91 2.10 12.07 -0.19
CA CYS A 91 1.66 11.38 1.03
C CYS A 91 1.85 12.23 2.28
N TRP A 92 2.96 12.98 2.38
CA TRP A 92 3.22 13.80 3.55
C TRP A 92 2.12 14.83 3.77
N ASP A 93 1.72 15.55 2.73
CA ASP A 93 0.64 16.53 2.81
C ASP A 93 -0.71 15.86 3.11
N THR A 94 -0.96 14.72 2.47
CA THR A 94 -2.20 13.97 2.64
C THR A 94 -2.33 13.43 4.07
N LEU A 95 -1.25 12.88 4.61
CA LEU A 95 -1.24 12.36 5.98
C LEU A 95 -1.51 13.44 7.02
N ASP A 96 -1.02 14.65 6.79
CA ASP A 96 -1.22 15.77 7.72
C ASP A 96 -2.70 16.16 7.86
N THR A 97 -3.50 15.96 6.82
CA THR A 97 -4.90 16.37 6.80
C THR A 97 -5.87 15.20 6.94
N LEU A 98 -5.41 13.96 6.74
CA LEU A 98 -6.26 12.78 6.82
C LEU A 98 -6.57 12.44 8.28
N PRO A 99 -7.86 12.29 8.66
CA PRO A 99 -8.19 11.91 10.03
C PRO A 99 -7.75 10.48 10.35
N SER A 100 -7.50 10.23 11.63
CA SER A 100 -7.18 8.90 12.13
C SER A 100 -8.27 7.92 11.72
N SER A 101 -7.87 6.86 10.99
CA SER A 101 -8.83 5.96 10.33
C SER A 101 -8.11 4.72 9.82
N LEU A 102 -8.89 3.77 9.35
CA LEU A 102 -8.37 2.60 8.65
C LEU A 102 -7.53 3.00 7.44
N LEU A 103 -8.03 3.95 6.64
CA LEU A 103 -7.30 4.44 5.46
C LEU A 103 -5.96 5.08 5.85
N LYS A 104 -5.94 5.89 6.92
CA LYS A 104 -4.69 6.49 7.38
C LYS A 104 -3.69 5.44 7.83
N LEU A 105 -4.14 4.41 8.55
CA LEU A 105 -3.27 3.32 8.96
C LEU A 105 -2.64 2.62 7.76
N ARG A 106 -3.46 2.34 6.74
CA ARG A 106 -2.97 1.70 5.51
C ARG A 106 -1.94 2.56 4.79
N LEU A 107 -2.18 3.87 4.71
CA LEU A 107 -1.23 4.78 4.06
C LEU A 107 0.06 4.91 4.86
N LEU A 108 -0.02 5.00 6.18
CA LEU A 108 1.16 5.01 7.06
C LEU A 108 1.99 3.74 6.88
N THR A 109 1.34 2.60 6.80
CA THR A 109 2.02 1.31 6.59
C THR A 109 2.78 1.30 5.26
N ALA A 110 2.13 1.74 4.19
CA ALA A 110 2.76 1.78 2.87
C ALA A 110 3.95 2.74 2.84
N CYS A 111 3.81 3.92 3.44
CA CYS A 111 4.89 4.90 3.52
C CYS A 111 6.05 4.38 4.38
N TYR A 112 5.75 3.75 5.51
CA TYR A 112 6.79 3.17 6.37
C TYR A 112 7.61 2.13 5.61
N GLY A 113 6.97 1.31 4.79
CA GLY A 113 7.66 0.31 3.98
C GLY A 113 8.67 0.89 3.00
N GLU A 114 8.55 2.17 2.67
CA GLU A 114 9.46 2.84 1.73
C GLU A 114 10.59 3.60 2.45
N VAL A 115 10.31 4.24 3.60
CA VAL A 115 11.27 5.16 4.23
C VAL A 115 11.72 4.74 5.63
N PHE A 116 11.03 3.81 6.27
CA PHE A 116 11.37 3.30 7.61
C PHE A 116 11.46 4.37 8.69
N ASP A 117 10.68 5.43 8.58
CA ASP A 117 10.65 6.53 9.56
C ASP A 117 9.80 6.14 10.78
N GLU A 118 10.41 6.09 11.95
CA GLU A 118 9.74 5.69 13.19
C GLU A 118 8.50 6.53 13.55
N PRO A 119 8.47 7.86 13.32
CA PRO A 119 7.25 8.63 13.58
C PRO A 119 6.00 8.11 12.85
N LEU A 120 6.16 7.55 11.65
CA LEU A 120 5.04 6.92 10.93
C LEU A 120 4.52 5.70 11.68
N ALA A 121 5.42 4.89 12.21
CA ALA A 121 5.05 3.71 13.00
C ALA A 121 4.39 4.12 14.31
N ASP A 122 4.89 5.17 14.96
CA ASP A 122 4.31 5.68 16.22
C ASP A 122 2.87 6.14 16.00
N GLU A 123 2.61 6.85 14.92
CA GLU A 123 1.25 7.29 14.58
C GLU A 123 0.34 6.09 14.29
N GLY A 124 0.84 5.11 13.56
CA GLY A 124 0.10 3.87 13.28
C GLY A 124 -0.26 3.14 14.58
N ARG A 125 0.67 3.02 15.51
CA ARG A 125 0.41 2.39 16.81
C ARG A 125 -0.66 3.16 17.59
N SER A 126 -0.67 4.49 17.51
CA SER A 126 -1.69 5.32 18.15
C SER A 126 -3.07 5.07 17.58
N ILE A 127 -3.19 4.92 16.27
CA ILE A 127 -4.47 4.61 15.62
C ILE A 127 -4.97 3.25 16.10
N ILE A 128 -4.11 2.23 16.08
CA ILE A 128 -4.47 0.87 16.52
C ILE A 128 -4.90 0.89 17.99
N ALA A 129 -4.18 1.61 18.84
CA ALA A 129 -4.50 1.71 20.26
C ALA A 129 -5.86 2.36 20.53
N SER A 130 -6.35 3.17 19.60
CA SER A 130 -7.68 3.80 19.72
C SER A 130 -8.82 2.84 19.39
N TRP A 131 -8.52 1.68 18.78
CA TRP A 131 -9.53 0.69 18.41
C TRP A 131 -9.70 -0.33 19.52
N SER A 132 -10.95 -0.83 19.67
CA SER A 132 -11.24 -1.91 20.61
C SER A 132 -10.82 -3.26 20.00
N VAL A 133 -9.87 -3.94 20.63
CA VAL A 133 -9.35 -5.24 20.16
C VAL A 133 -10.48 -6.27 20.05
N ALA A 134 -11.49 -6.17 20.94
CA ALA A 134 -12.60 -7.13 20.97
C ALA A 134 -13.60 -6.93 19.83
N SER A 135 -13.56 -5.79 19.12
CA SER A 135 -14.55 -5.45 18.10
C SER A 135 -13.94 -4.99 16.78
N LEU A 136 -12.73 -5.43 16.46
CA LEU A 136 -12.10 -5.12 15.19
C LEU A 136 -12.88 -5.75 14.03
N THR A 137 -13.10 -4.97 12.97
CA THR A 137 -13.65 -5.54 11.73
C THR A 137 -12.58 -6.40 11.05
N ALA A 138 -13.00 -7.22 10.08
CA ALA A 138 -12.06 -8.04 9.30
C ALA A 138 -11.03 -7.14 8.58
N GLU A 139 -11.47 -6.00 8.05
CA GLU A 139 -10.59 -5.04 7.37
C GLU A 139 -9.61 -4.39 8.34
N GLN A 140 -10.06 -4.04 9.54
CA GLN A 140 -9.18 -3.49 10.57
C GLN A 140 -8.14 -4.52 11.00
N GLN A 141 -8.55 -5.77 11.20
CA GLN A 141 -7.61 -6.84 11.60
C GLN A 141 -6.56 -7.07 10.51
N GLU A 142 -6.97 -7.08 9.25
CA GLU A 142 -6.04 -7.23 8.12
C GLU A 142 -5.03 -6.09 8.10
N ALA A 143 -5.49 -4.85 8.31
CA ALA A 143 -4.61 -3.68 8.33
C ALA A 143 -3.64 -3.70 9.50
N VAL A 144 -4.09 -4.17 10.68
CA VAL A 144 -3.23 -4.33 11.86
C VAL A 144 -2.15 -5.38 11.58
N ASP A 145 -2.54 -6.51 11.02
CA ASP A 145 -1.60 -7.60 10.71
C ASP A 145 -0.55 -7.14 9.70
N GLU A 146 -0.96 -6.43 8.66
CA GLU A 146 -0.03 -5.88 7.67
C GLU A 146 0.91 -4.85 8.29
N PHE A 147 0.37 -3.95 9.12
CA PHE A 147 1.18 -2.95 9.83
C PHE A 147 2.24 -3.63 10.69
N GLN A 148 1.84 -4.60 11.51
CA GLN A 148 2.77 -5.32 12.39
C GLN A 148 3.84 -6.05 11.59
N ASN A 149 3.44 -6.68 10.49
CA ASN A 149 4.38 -7.39 9.63
C ASN A 149 5.42 -6.45 9.02
N VAL A 150 5.01 -5.27 8.55
CA VAL A 150 5.91 -4.31 7.93
C VAL A 150 6.80 -3.60 8.96
N VAL A 151 6.23 -3.18 10.09
CA VAL A 151 6.93 -2.37 11.09
C VAL A 151 7.82 -3.23 11.99
N ASP A 152 7.32 -4.38 12.43
CA ASP A 152 8.04 -5.24 13.37
C ASP A 152 9.03 -6.18 12.68
N ASN A 153 8.92 -6.31 11.36
CA ASN A 153 9.78 -7.21 10.58
C ASN A 153 10.17 -6.55 9.25
N PRO A 154 10.79 -5.35 9.28
CA PRO A 154 11.11 -4.60 8.04
C PRO A 154 12.22 -5.25 7.22
N TYR A 155 13.05 -6.09 7.84
CA TYR A 155 14.16 -6.77 7.17
C TYR A 155 14.08 -8.28 7.41
N PRO A 156 13.09 -8.97 6.80
CA PRO A 156 12.88 -10.39 7.08
C PRO A 156 14.08 -11.27 6.71
N TRP A 157 14.95 -10.82 5.80
CA TRP A 157 16.15 -11.58 5.44
C TRP A 157 17.22 -11.59 6.53
N GLU A 158 17.20 -10.64 7.45
CA GLU A 158 18.15 -10.59 8.56
C GLU A 158 17.91 -11.70 9.58
N GLU A 159 16.67 -12.14 9.69
CA GLU A 159 16.31 -13.24 10.60
C GLU A 159 16.76 -14.60 10.09
N MET A 160 17.15 -14.69 8.84
CA MET A 160 17.58 -15.93 8.19
C MET A 160 19.07 -16.21 8.38
N GLU A 161 19.79 -15.28 8.94
CA GLU A 161 21.20 -15.44 9.31
C GLU A 161 21.32 -16.06 10.68
#